data_df86b142b04a8be5f33021032c6b8927
#
_entry.id   df86b142b04a8be5f33021032c6b8927
#
_cell.length_a   1.000
_cell.length_b   1.000
_cell.length_c   1.000
_cell.angle_alpha   90.00
_cell.angle_beta   90.00
_cell.angle_gamma   90.00
#
_symmetry.space_group_name_H-M   'P 1'
#
loop_
_entity.id
_entity.type
_entity.pdbx_description
1 polymer ?
#
loop_
_entity_poly.entity_id
_entity_poly.type
_entity_poly.pdbx_seq_one_letter_code
_entity_poly.pdbx_strand_id
1 'polypeptide(L)'
;MKTYCILFFIISFGFSKACFSQGDIPVPSKVIDSLYKEDQFYLGLTYNILVKLPTGVKQTGFSLGLQGGFIKDIPLNKRRNIAIGLGIGYSYNSYNQNIGIIKDDSNEAKYFVLDDTYEFDYTKNNFYQHAIELPIEFRWRTSTPESYRFWRIYTGFKVGYLFSNISNFKGEVGSLRYNDIDGFNDLQYGLTLSAGYNTWNFYVYYALNPMFNDDVKTALKGERIEMSAIKLGLIFYIL
;
A
#
# COMPACT_ATOMS: atom_id res chain seq x y z
N MET A 1 3.58 -4.50 33.00
CA MET A 1 4.78 -3.95 32.34
C MET A 1 6.05 -4.79 32.45
N LYS A 2 6.20 -5.72 33.40
CA LYS A 2 7.44 -6.54 33.55
C LYS A 2 7.54 -7.75 32.61
N THR A 3 6.42 -8.27 32.12
CA THR A 3 6.39 -9.52 31.31
C THR A 3 6.80 -9.30 29.85
N TYR A 4 6.56 -8.12 29.28
CA TYR A 4 6.91 -7.80 27.89
C TYR A 4 8.41 -7.53 27.66
N CYS A 5 9.10 -7.07 28.70
CA CYS A 5 10.57 -6.89 28.65
C CYS A 5 11.31 -8.23 28.56
N ILE A 6 10.80 -9.28 29.16
CA ILE A 6 11.42 -10.61 29.15
C ILE A 6 11.29 -11.26 27.76
N LEU A 7 10.14 -11.07 27.08
CA LEU A 7 9.92 -11.58 25.72
C LEU A 7 10.84 -10.91 24.70
N PHE A 8 11.09 -9.60 24.83
CA PHE A 8 12.01 -8.86 23.96
C PHE A 8 13.46 -9.31 24.13
N PHE A 9 13.86 -9.67 25.36
CA PHE A 9 15.21 -10.15 25.67
C PHE A 9 15.47 -11.58 25.16
N ILE A 10 14.45 -12.45 25.12
CA ILE A 10 14.58 -13.81 24.60
C ILE A 10 14.70 -13.81 23.07
N ILE A 11 14.04 -12.89 22.36
CA ILE A 11 14.15 -12.75 20.89
C ILE A 11 15.52 -12.21 20.49
N SER A 12 16.16 -11.35 21.31
CA SER A 12 17.50 -10.79 21.00
C SER A 12 18.64 -11.79 21.20
N PHE A 13 18.46 -12.83 22.01
CA PHE A 13 19.52 -13.83 22.28
C PHE A 13 19.59 -14.96 21.26
N GLY A 14 18.57 -15.10 20.38
CA GLY A 14 18.52 -16.16 19.35
C GLY A 14 19.39 -15.91 18.11
N PHE A 15 20.04 -14.74 17.97
CA PHE A 15 20.81 -14.36 16.79
C PHE A 15 22.33 -14.33 16.96
N SER A 16 22.89 -14.98 18.00
CA SER A 16 24.33 -15.18 18.08
C SER A 16 24.78 -16.24 17.08
N LYS A 17 25.17 -15.81 15.87
CA LYS A 17 25.85 -16.68 14.91
C LYS A 17 27.20 -17.07 15.47
N ALA A 18 27.40 -18.36 15.76
CA ALA A 18 28.73 -18.91 15.99
C ALA A 18 29.54 -18.77 14.70
N CYS A 19 30.55 -17.89 14.70
CA CYS A 19 31.56 -17.85 13.64
C CYS A 19 32.46 -19.08 13.80
N PHE A 20 32.21 -20.12 12.99
CA PHE A 20 33.18 -21.16 12.78
C PHE A 20 34.21 -20.66 11.76
N SER A 21 35.45 -20.53 12.17
CA SER A 21 36.59 -20.35 11.27
C SER A 21 36.70 -21.58 10.38
N GLN A 22 36.40 -21.41 9.10
CA GLN A 22 36.58 -22.46 8.09
C GLN A 22 38.01 -22.37 7.59
N GLY A 23 38.76 -23.47 7.73
CA GLY A 23 40.05 -23.65 7.05
C GLY A 23 39.89 -23.59 5.53
N ASP A 24 40.97 -23.26 4.82
CA ASP A 24 41.02 -23.12 3.36
C ASP A 24 40.49 -24.36 2.63
N ILE A 25 39.17 -24.37 2.37
CA ILE A 25 38.56 -25.30 1.44
C ILE A 25 38.74 -24.67 0.04
N PRO A 26 39.26 -25.41 -0.97
CA PRO A 26 39.34 -24.88 -2.33
C PRO A 26 37.95 -24.41 -2.74
N VAL A 27 37.82 -23.10 -3.01
CA VAL A 27 36.57 -22.48 -3.42
C VAL A 27 36.10 -23.18 -4.69
N PRO A 28 35.00 -23.95 -4.65
CA PRO A 28 34.49 -24.54 -5.89
C PRO A 28 34.20 -23.41 -6.86
N SER A 29 34.59 -23.59 -8.11
CA SER A 29 34.26 -22.65 -9.18
C SER A 29 32.79 -22.27 -9.03
N LYS A 30 32.48 -20.97 -8.86
CA LYS A 30 31.15 -20.44 -8.62
C LYS A 30 30.23 -20.99 -9.70
N VAL A 31 29.43 -22.00 -9.36
CA VAL A 31 28.42 -22.57 -10.27
C VAL A 31 27.40 -21.46 -10.49
N ILE A 32 27.45 -20.86 -11.68
CA ILE A 32 26.49 -19.84 -12.07
C ILE A 32 25.13 -20.53 -12.23
N ASP A 33 24.20 -20.23 -11.34
CA ASP A 33 22.84 -20.75 -11.44
C ASP A 33 22.11 -20.03 -12.59
N SER A 34 22.17 -20.64 -13.78
CA SER A 34 21.46 -20.14 -14.96
C SER A 34 19.94 -20.22 -14.84
N LEU A 35 19.45 -20.91 -13.79
CA LEU A 35 18.02 -21.07 -13.49
C LEU A 35 17.51 -20.14 -12.37
N TYR A 36 18.25 -19.09 -12.06
CA TYR A 36 17.87 -18.13 -11.01
C TYR A 36 16.46 -17.57 -11.19
N LYS A 37 15.78 -17.31 -10.08
CA LYS A 37 14.51 -16.61 -9.97
C LYS A 37 14.67 -15.42 -9.05
N GLU A 38 13.86 -14.41 -9.26
CA GLU A 38 13.84 -13.24 -8.37
C GLU A 38 12.53 -13.19 -7.60
N ASP A 39 12.28 -14.24 -6.81
CA ASP A 39 11.22 -14.20 -5.80
C ASP A 39 11.59 -13.12 -4.78
N GLN A 40 10.67 -12.19 -4.49
CA GLN A 40 11.02 -10.97 -3.76
C GLN A 40 10.00 -10.65 -2.69
N PHE A 41 10.47 -10.25 -1.53
CA PHE A 41 9.69 -9.41 -0.64
C PHE A 41 9.72 -7.97 -1.16
N TYR A 42 8.63 -7.27 -1.00
CA TYR A 42 8.58 -5.84 -1.31
C TYR A 42 8.08 -5.03 -0.12
N LEU A 43 8.60 -3.82 -0.01
CA LEU A 43 8.13 -2.79 0.91
C LEU A 43 7.97 -1.49 0.12
N GLY A 44 6.86 -0.81 0.28
CA GLY A 44 6.58 0.44 -0.42
C GLY A 44 6.05 1.51 0.51
N LEU A 45 6.46 2.73 0.23
CA LEU A 45 6.01 3.95 0.88
C LEU A 45 5.47 4.90 -0.18
N THR A 46 4.23 5.37 -0.03
CA THR A 46 3.58 6.22 -1.02
C THR A 46 2.95 7.46 -0.39
N TYR A 47 2.89 8.51 -1.17
CA TYR A 47 1.99 9.63 -0.99
C TYR A 47 0.72 9.36 -1.80
N ASN A 48 -0.43 9.42 -1.14
CA ASN A 48 -1.71 9.13 -1.75
C ASN A 48 -2.41 10.43 -2.15
N ILE A 49 -2.73 10.58 -3.42
CA ILE A 49 -3.41 11.73 -3.99
C ILE A 49 -4.84 11.33 -4.31
N LEU A 50 -5.80 12.10 -3.81
CA LEU A 50 -7.21 11.92 -4.13
C LEU A 50 -7.55 12.67 -5.42
N VAL A 51 -8.23 12.00 -6.33
CA VAL A 51 -8.71 12.54 -7.61
C VAL A 51 -10.20 12.29 -7.78
N LYS A 52 -10.84 12.97 -8.73
CA LYS A 52 -12.29 12.95 -8.95
C LYS A 52 -13.07 13.33 -7.69
N LEU A 53 -12.64 14.42 -7.06
CA LEU A 53 -13.25 14.93 -5.84
C LEU A 53 -14.62 15.57 -6.15
N PRO A 54 -15.67 15.32 -5.33
CA PRO A 54 -16.93 16.04 -5.42
C PRO A 54 -16.75 17.54 -5.15
N THR A 55 -17.76 18.32 -5.52
CA THR A 55 -17.73 19.78 -5.35
C THR A 55 -17.55 20.21 -3.89
N GLY A 56 -16.49 20.98 -3.63
CA GLY A 56 -16.13 21.46 -2.28
C GLY A 56 -15.21 20.52 -1.49
N VAL A 57 -15.01 19.28 -1.97
CA VAL A 57 -14.09 18.35 -1.34
C VAL A 57 -12.65 18.68 -1.68
N LYS A 58 -11.79 18.66 -0.67
CA LYS A 58 -10.36 18.95 -0.78
C LYS A 58 -9.55 17.94 0.02
N GLN A 59 -8.38 17.58 -0.48
CA GLN A 59 -7.38 16.89 0.31
C GLN A 59 -6.68 17.88 1.23
N THR A 60 -6.62 17.58 2.55
CA THR A 60 -6.25 18.55 3.60
C THR A 60 -4.94 18.20 4.29
N GLY A 61 -4.08 17.44 3.79
CA GLY A 61 -2.83 17.10 4.48
C GLY A 61 -2.09 15.95 3.85
N PHE A 62 -1.06 15.49 4.56
CA PHE A 62 -0.21 14.42 4.09
C PHE A 62 -0.93 13.07 4.22
N SER A 63 -1.19 12.44 3.09
CA SER A 63 -1.85 11.14 2.99
C SER A 63 -0.83 10.06 2.67
N LEU A 64 -0.59 9.17 3.63
CA LEU A 64 0.45 8.16 3.60
C LEU A 64 -0.10 6.80 3.18
N GLY A 65 0.64 6.09 2.32
CA GLY A 65 0.44 4.66 2.04
C GLY A 65 1.67 3.85 2.44
N LEU A 66 1.44 2.71 3.08
CA LEU A 66 2.44 1.68 3.35
C LEU A 66 1.95 0.38 2.73
N GLN A 67 2.83 -0.34 2.05
CA GLN A 67 2.52 -1.64 1.47
C GLN A 67 3.69 -2.59 1.62
N GLY A 68 3.39 -3.87 1.76
CA GLY A 68 4.42 -4.90 1.82
C GLY A 68 3.85 -6.27 1.52
N GLY A 69 4.68 -7.14 0.96
CA GLY A 69 4.25 -8.47 0.57
C GLY A 69 5.35 -9.29 -0.07
N PHE A 70 4.93 -10.36 -0.71
CA PHE A 70 5.79 -11.28 -1.42
C PHE A 70 5.29 -11.46 -2.85
N ILE A 71 6.21 -11.48 -3.80
CA ILE A 71 5.92 -11.73 -5.22
C ILE A 71 6.81 -12.88 -5.70
N LYS A 72 6.18 -13.89 -6.25
CA LYS A 72 6.83 -15.02 -6.91
C LYS A 72 7.10 -14.67 -8.36
N ASP A 73 8.33 -14.90 -8.80
CA ASP A 73 8.80 -14.63 -10.14
C ASP A 73 8.66 -15.86 -11.04
N ILE A 74 8.03 -15.70 -12.20
CA ILE A 74 7.84 -16.75 -13.20
C ILE A 74 8.50 -16.29 -14.49
N PRO A 75 9.77 -16.67 -14.74
CA PRO A 75 10.49 -16.26 -15.94
C PRO A 75 9.85 -16.80 -17.22
N LEU A 76 9.68 -15.95 -18.22
CA LEU A 76 9.07 -16.28 -19.50
C LEU A 76 10.09 -16.68 -20.57
N ASN A 77 11.37 -16.34 -20.37
CA ASN A 77 12.40 -16.62 -21.35
C ASN A 77 13.67 -17.25 -20.74
N LYS A 78 14.51 -17.84 -21.57
CA LYS A 78 15.76 -18.50 -21.13
C LYS A 78 16.75 -17.51 -20.47
N ARG A 79 16.77 -16.25 -20.92
CA ARG A 79 17.62 -15.20 -20.37
C ARG A 79 17.09 -14.67 -19.02
N ARG A 80 15.85 -15.01 -18.65
CA ARG A 80 15.17 -14.63 -17.39
C ARG A 80 15.08 -13.13 -17.13
N ASN A 81 15.23 -12.32 -18.17
CA ASN A 81 15.07 -10.89 -18.09
C ASN A 81 13.61 -10.41 -18.31
N ILE A 82 12.71 -11.33 -18.68
CA ILE A 82 11.27 -11.11 -18.80
C ILE A 82 10.57 -12.16 -17.92
N ALA A 83 9.65 -11.71 -17.06
CA ALA A 83 8.92 -12.57 -16.14
C ALA A 83 7.50 -12.05 -15.89
N ILE A 84 6.66 -12.93 -15.35
CA ILE A 84 5.40 -12.57 -14.68
C ILE A 84 5.62 -12.70 -13.18
N GLY A 85 5.28 -11.64 -12.44
CA GLY A 85 5.22 -11.65 -10.98
C GLY A 85 3.79 -11.86 -10.51
N LEU A 86 3.58 -12.85 -9.63
CA LEU A 86 2.31 -13.05 -8.94
C LEU A 86 2.55 -12.97 -7.44
N GLY A 87 1.79 -12.14 -6.74
CA GLY A 87 2.06 -11.89 -5.33
C GLY A 87 0.84 -11.78 -4.46
N ILE A 88 1.14 -11.72 -3.16
CA ILE A 88 0.21 -11.37 -2.11
C ILE A 88 0.85 -10.37 -1.18
N GLY A 89 0.08 -9.39 -0.72
CA GLY A 89 0.58 -8.37 0.17
C GLY A 89 -0.52 -7.75 1.02
N TYR A 90 -0.08 -6.83 1.85
CA TYR A 90 -0.92 -6.01 2.70
C TYR A 90 -0.63 -4.55 2.43
N SER A 91 -1.67 -3.71 2.49
CA SER A 91 -1.50 -2.26 2.45
C SER A 91 -2.30 -1.55 3.55
N TYR A 92 -1.69 -0.49 4.04
CA TYR A 92 -2.29 0.52 4.87
C TYR A 92 -2.28 1.85 4.13
N ASN A 93 -3.43 2.50 4.02
CA ASN A 93 -3.56 3.79 3.34
C ASN A 93 -4.31 4.78 4.24
N SER A 94 -3.75 5.97 4.41
CA SER A 94 -4.37 7.11 5.08
C SER A 94 -4.74 8.15 4.05
N TYR A 95 -5.91 8.77 4.23
CA TYR A 95 -6.40 9.85 3.37
C TYR A 95 -6.93 10.98 4.24
N ASN A 96 -6.24 12.13 4.21
CA ASN A 96 -6.64 13.35 4.90
C ASN A 96 -7.46 14.21 3.93
N GLN A 97 -8.67 14.54 4.30
CA GLN A 97 -9.63 15.22 3.43
C GLN A 97 -10.74 15.88 4.29
N ASN A 98 -11.64 16.63 3.68
CA ASN A 98 -12.71 17.36 4.37
C ASN A 98 -14.11 16.74 4.22
N ILE A 99 -14.23 15.43 4.01
CA ILE A 99 -15.52 14.73 4.11
C ILE A 99 -15.69 14.22 5.54
N GLY A 100 -16.60 14.80 6.29
CA GLY A 100 -17.04 14.27 7.59
C GLY A 100 -17.99 13.10 7.39
N ILE A 101 -17.79 12.03 8.17
CA ILE A 101 -18.66 10.86 8.17
C ILE A 101 -19.32 10.78 9.54
N ILE A 102 -20.65 10.77 9.58
CA ILE A 102 -21.45 10.67 10.80
C ILE A 102 -22.43 9.52 10.60
N LYS A 103 -22.57 8.65 11.59
CA LYS A 103 -23.61 7.62 11.61
C LYS A 103 -24.86 8.18 12.27
N ASP A 104 -26.02 7.98 11.64
CA ASP A 104 -27.32 8.35 12.19
C ASP A 104 -27.83 7.31 13.21
N ASP A 105 -29.01 7.52 13.76
CA ASP A 105 -29.66 6.63 14.73
C ASP A 105 -29.92 5.21 14.19
N SER A 106 -30.01 5.07 12.87
CA SER A 106 -30.13 3.80 12.16
C SER A 106 -28.77 3.13 11.86
N ASN A 107 -27.65 3.72 12.35
CA ASN A 107 -26.28 3.32 12.08
C ASN A 107 -25.85 3.47 10.60
N GLU A 108 -26.63 4.21 9.78
CA GLU A 108 -26.27 4.54 8.41
C GLU A 108 -25.26 5.69 8.35
N ALA A 109 -24.26 5.56 7.48
CA ALA A 109 -23.25 6.60 7.30
C ALA A 109 -23.78 7.74 6.42
N LYS A 110 -23.69 8.98 6.91
CA LYS A 110 -23.97 10.21 6.17
C LYS A 110 -22.66 10.95 5.90
N TYR A 111 -22.50 11.48 4.71
CA TYR A 111 -21.26 12.09 4.22
C TYR A 111 -21.45 13.59 4.01
N PHE A 112 -20.74 14.40 4.76
CA PHE A 112 -20.84 15.87 4.73
C PHE A 112 -19.52 16.47 4.23
N VAL A 113 -19.61 17.47 3.36
CA VAL A 113 -18.43 18.26 2.99
C VAL A 113 -18.22 19.32 4.07
N LEU A 114 -17.12 19.24 4.81
CA LEU A 114 -16.73 20.20 5.84
C LEU A 114 -16.07 21.39 5.15
N ASP A 115 -16.86 22.36 4.78
CA ASP A 115 -16.45 23.63 4.17
C ASP A 115 -16.81 24.80 5.10
N ASP A 116 -16.57 26.03 4.65
CA ASP A 116 -16.82 27.25 5.41
C ASP A 116 -18.32 27.47 5.79
N THR A 117 -19.22 26.57 5.37
CA THR A 117 -20.64 26.58 5.76
C THR A 117 -20.84 26.14 7.21
N TYR A 118 -19.89 25.38 7.75
CA TYR A 118 -19.93 24.90 9.13
C TYR A 118 -19.10 25.83 10.02
N GLU A 119 -19.74 26.42 11.03
CA GLU A 119 -19.13 27.35 12.00
C GLU A 119 -18.32 26.63 13.10
N PHE A 120 -17.53 25.59 12.75
CA PHE A 120 -16.66 24.93 13.72
C PHE A 120 -15.33 24.53 13.06
N ASP A 121 -14.27 24.65 13.83
CA ASP A 121 -12.94 24.22 13.43
C ASP A 121 -12.69 22.72 13.72
N TYR A 122 -11.92 22.09 12.86
CA TYR A 122 -11.44 20.74 13.10
C TYR A 122 -9.93 20.64 12.86
N THR A 123 -9.29 19.81 13.70
CA THR A 123 -7.84 19.60 13.65
C THR A 123 -7.46 18.33 12.88
N LYS A 124 -8.42 17.40 12.73
CA LYS A 124 -8.19 16.11 12.05
C LYS A 124 -9.47 15.59 11.42
N ASN A 125 -9.39 15.27 10.14
CA ASN A 125 -10.43 14.52 9.46
C ASN A 125 -9.78 13.63 8.40
N ASN A 126 -9.80 12.33 8.66
CA ASN A 126 -9.21 11.35 7.76
C ASN A 126 -9.90 10.00 7.87
N PHE A 127 -9.65 9.18 6.87
CA PHE A 127 -9.98 7.76 6.95
C PHE A 127 -8.74 6.91 6.63
N TYR A 128 -8.73 5.73 7.21
CA TYR A 128 -7.72 4.71 7.00
C TYR A 128 -8.34 3.49 6.34
N GLN A 129 -7.58 2.85 5.50
CA GLN A 129 -7.95 1.63 4.80
C GLN A 129 -6.88 0.56 4.98
N HIS A 130 -7.30 -0.66 5.28
CA HIS A 130 -6.47 -1.84 5.40
C HIS A 130 -6.92 -2.86 4.35
N ALA A 131 -6.04 -3.25 3.46
CA ALA A 131 -6.38 -4.17 2.37
C ALA A 131 -5.35 -5.29 2.22
N ILE A 132 -5.84 -6.47 1.81
CA ILE A 132 -5.00 -7.52 1.24
C ILE A 132 -4.91 -7.26 -0.25
N GLU A 133 -3.69 -7.29 -0.81
CA GLU A 133 -3.43 -6.97 -2.21
C GLU A 133 -2.89 -8.18 -2.96
N LEU A 134 -3.34 -8.33 -4.21
CA LEU A 134 -2.88 -9.36 -5.15
C LEU A 134 -2.28 -8.64 -6.37
N PRO A 135 -0.97 -8.36 -6.38
CA PRO A 135 -0.29 -7.80 -7.55
C PRO A 135 -0.04 -8.88 -8.60
N ILE A 136 -0.25 -8.51 -9.86
CA ILE A 136 0.10 -9.25 -11.07
C ILE A 136 0.97 -8.33 -11.90
N GLU A 137 2.25 -8.65 -12.11
CA GLU A 137 3.22 -7.77 -12.74
C GLU A 137 3.85 -8.41 -13.97
N PHE A 138 3.94 -7.66 -15.06
CA PHE A 138 4.88 -7.94 -16.13
C PHE A 138 6.22 -7.28 -15.78
N ARG A 139 7.27 -8.07 -15.75
CA ARG A 139 8.58 -7.68 -15.25
C ARG A 139 9.62 -7.72 -16.34
N TRP A 140 10.24 -6.58 -16.60
CA TRP A 140 11.42 -6.48 -17.43
C TRP A 140 12.61 -6.00 -16.61
N ARG A 141 13.77 -6.63 -16.82
CA ARG A 141 14.99 -6.32 -16.06
C ARG A 141 16.25 -6.59 -16.88
N THR A 142 17.33 -5.90 -16.54
CA THR A 142 18.65 -6.13 -17.15
C THR A 142 19.53 -7.04 -16.30
N SER A 143 18.95 -7.84 -15.41
CA SER A 143 19.68 -8.74 -14.51
C SER A 143 20.42 -9.85 -15.29
N THR A 144 21.57 -10.26 -14.71
CA THR A 144 22.33 -11.45 -15.13
C THR A 144 22.57 -12.32 -13.90
N PRO A 145 22.91 -13.61 -14.06
CA PRO A 145 23.18 -14.49 -12.92
C PRO A 145 24.30 -14.01 -11.99
N GLU A 146 25.17 -13.11 -12.49
CA GLU A 146 26.34 -12.62 -11.77
C GLU A 146 26.13 -11.22 -11.18
N SER A 147 25.15 -10.46 -11.66
CA SER A 147 24.94 -9.06 -11.26
C SER A 147 23.62 -8.84 -10.55
N TYR A 148 23.70 -8.37 -9.30
CA TYR A 148 22.54 -7.95 -8.52
C TYR A 148 22.18 -6.47 -8.72
N ARG A 149 22.97 -5.70 -9.48
CA ARG A 149 22.73 -4.28 -9.79
C ARG A 149 22.25 -4.15 -11.21
N PHE A 150 20.96 -3.89 -11.40
CA PHE A 150 20.34 -3.84 -12.71
C PHE A 150 19.16 -2.88 -12.75
N TRP A 151 18.76 -2.48 -13.93
CA TRP A 151 17.54 -1.74 -14.19
C TRP A 151 16.34 -2.67 -14.20
N ARG A 152 15.23 -2.19 -13.64
CA ARG A 152 13.94 -2.88 -13.67
C ARG A 152 12.84 -1.93 -14.09
N ILE A 153 11.89 -2.45 -14.84
CA ILE A 153 10.62 -1.81 -15.15
C ILE A 153 9.56 -2.89 -15.02
N TYR A 154 8.66 -2.70 -14.04
CA TYR A 154 7.56 -3.60 -13.75
C TYR A 154 6.26 -2.84 -13.93
N THR A 155 5.37 -3.36 -14.74
CA THR A 155 4.03 -2.82 -14.93
C THR A 155 3.00 -3.90 -14.68
N GLY A 156 1.84 -3.53 -14.16
CA GLY A 156 0.89 -4.58 -13.82
C GLY A 156 -0.47 -4.07 -13.38
N PHE A 157 -1.21 -5.01 -12.89
CA PHE A 157 -2.54 -4.83 -12.33
C PHE A 157 -2.53 -5.30 -10.88
N LYS A 158 -3.19 -4.57 -10.00
CA LYS A 158 -3.31 -4.91 -8.59
C LYS A 158 -4.78 -4.92 -8.20
N VAL A 159 -5.20 -6.00 -7.55
CA VAL A 159 -6.50 -6.11 -6.90
C VAL A 159 -6.29 -6.05 -5.40
N GLY A 160 -7.05 -5.23 -4.70
CA GLY A 160 -7.05 -5.11 -3.25
C GLY A 160 -8.43 -5.44 -2.69
N TYR A 161 -8.49 -6.27 -1.66
CA TYR A 161 -9.67 -6.49 -0.86
C TYR A 161 -9.58 -5.71 0.44
N LEU A 162 -10.43 -4.71 0.59
CA LEU A 162 -10.56 -3.85 1.76
C LEU A 162 -11.27 -4.64 2.87
N PHE A 163 -10.56 -5.01 3.91
CA PHE A 163 -11.13 -5.78 5.02
C PHE A 163 -11.40 -4.93 6.28
N SER A 164 -10.87 -3.70 6.33
CA SER A 164 -11.18 -2.76 7.41
C SER A 164 -10.97 -1.33 6.95
N ASN A 165 -11.89 -0.46 7.33
CA ASN A 165 -11.80 0.98 7.15
C ASN A 165 -12.16 1.70 8.45
N ILE A 166 -11.52 2.85 8.69
CA ILE A 166 -11.68 3.61 9.93
C ILE A 166 -11.77 5.09 9.58
N SER A 167 -12.82 5.78 10.00
CA SER A 167 -12.92 7.23 9.94
C SER A 167 -12.58 7.85 11.30
N ASN A 168 -11.78 8.89 11.29
CA ASN A 168 -11.48 9.68 12.46
C ASN A 168 -11.73 11.17 12.18
N PHE A 169 -12.51 11.77 13.05
CA PHE A 169 -12.73 13.20 13.13
C PHE A 169 -12.31 13.71 14.50
N LYS A 170 -11.69 14.88 14.56
CA LYS A 170 -11.40 15.60 15.79
C LYS A 170 -11.55 17.11 15.54
N GLY A 171 -12.44 17.74 16.25
CA GLY A 171 -12.72 19.18 16.16
C GLY A 171 -13.35 19.71 17.45
N GLU A 172 -13.84 20.96 17.39
CA GLU A 172 -14.48 21.62 18.52
C GLU A 172 -15.74 20.88 19.00
N VAL A 173 -16.49 20.27 18.10
CA VAL A 173 -17.69 19.46 18.39
C VAL A 173 -17.37 18.09 19.01
N GLY A 174 -16.09 17.80 19.23
CA GLY A 174 -15.64 16.54 19.86
C GLY A 174 -14.78 15.66 18.95
N SER A 175 -14.66 14.39 19.34
CA SER A 175 -13.92 13.37 18.60
C SER A 175 -14.84 12.23 18.24
N LEU A 176 -14.91 11.91 16.96
CA LEU A 176 -15.70 10.80 16.41
C LEU A 176 -14.75 9.79 15.75
N ARG A 177 -15.00 8.51 16.02
CA ARG A 177 -14.29 7.41 15.38
C ARG A 177 -15.29 6.30 15.05
N TYR A 178 -15.34 5.96 13.78
CA TYR A 178 -16.15 4.86 13.26
C TYR A 178 -15.26 3.84 12.60
N ASN A 179 -15.51 2.57 12.90
CA ASN A 179 -14.86 1.43 12.24
C ASN A 179 -15.89 0.79 11.30
N ASP A 180 -15.38 0.18 10.25
CA ASP A 180 -16.15 -0.62 9.29
C ASP A 180 -17.39 0.14 8.80
N ILE A 181 -17.11 1.22 8.07
CA ILE A 181 -18.11 2.11 7.51
C ILE A 181 -18.60 1.48 6.21
N ASP A 182 -19.91 1.22 6.14
CA ASP A 182 -20.57 0.82 4.92
C ASP A 182 -20.48 1.95 3.89
N GLY A 183 -20.34 1.62 2.62
CA GLY A 183 -20.23 2.61 1.56
C GLY A 183 -18.84 2.70 0.91
N PHE A 184 -17.79 2.11 1.50
CA PHE A 184 -16.55 1.88 0.76
C PHE A 184 -16.67 0.67 -0.17
N ASN A 185 -16.02 0.75 -1.33
CA ASN A 185 -15.84 -0.42 -2.20
C ASN A 185 -14.84 -1.38 -1.58
N ASP A 186 -15.29 -2.58 -1.24
CA ASP A 186 -14.44 -3.63 -0.69
C ASP A 186 -13.39 -4.10 -1.71
N LEU A 187 -13.74 -4.12 -2.99
CA LEU A 187 -12.84 -4.49 -4.06
C LEU A 187 -12.29 -3.23 -4.74
N GLN A 188 -11.00 -2.98 -4.57
CA GLN A 188 -10.29 -1.88 -5.19
C GLN A 188 -9.25 -2.43 -6.16
N TYR A 189 -9.18 -1.87 -7.37
CA TYR A 189 -8.24 -2.35 -8.36
C TYR A 189 -7.65 -1.20 -9.18
N GLY A 190 -6.46 -1.42 -9.71
CA GLY A 190 -5.75 -0.40 -10.45
C GLY A 190 -4.51 -0.89 -11.17
N LEU A 191 -3.93 0.01 -11.94
CA LEU A 191 -2.69 -0.21 -12.66
C LEU A 191 -1.50 0.18 -11.80
N THR A 192 -0.41 -0.55 -11.95
CA THR A 192 0.87 -0.28 -11.28
C THR A 192 1.99 -0.10 -12.29
N LEU A 193 2.91 0.79 -11.97
CA LEU A 193 4.17 0.95 -12.67
C LEU A 193 5.27 1.16 -11.63
N SER A 194 6.35 0.39 -11.71
CA SER A 194 7.57 0.69 -10.99
C SER A 194 8.76 0.69 -11.94
N ALA A 195 9.68 1.61 -11.72
CA ALA A 195 10.90 1.72 -12.51
C ALA A 195 12.06 2.18 -11.63
N GLY A 196 13.22 1.54 -11.77
CA GLY A 196 14.37 1.92 -10.97
C GLY A 196 15.62 1.10 -11.22
N TYR A 197 16.62 1.39 -10.40
CA TYR A 197 17.92 0.74 -10.45
C TYR A 197 18.27 0.16 -9.07
N ASN A 198 18.69 -1.09 -9.03
CA ASN A 198 19.05 -1.80 -7.82
C ASN A 198 17.88 -1.82 -6.82
N THR A 199 18.08 -1.29 -5.61
CA THR A 199 17.09 -1.28 -4.52
C THR A 199 16.04 -0.17 -4.67
N TRP A 200 16.39 0.93 -5.34
CA TRP A 200 15.56 2.13 -5.42
C TRP A 200 14.65 2.10 -6.64
N ASN A 201 13.35 2.05 -6.44
CA ASN A 201 12.37 2.05 -7.52
C ASN A 201 11.28 3.08 -7.23
N PHE A 202 11.01 3.95 -8.18
CA PHE A 202 9.82 4.77 -8.19
C PHE A 202 8.59 3.89 -8.41
N TYR A 203 7.50 4.24 -7.78
CA TYR A 203 6.26 3.49 -7.83
C TYR A 203 5.08 4.41 -8.07
N VAL A 204 4.20 4.00 -8.98
CA VAL A 204 2.93 4.64 -9.28
C VAL A 204 1.83 3.59 -9.23
N TYR A 205 0.73 3.91 -8.56
CA TYR A 205 -0.52 3.17 -8.64
C TYR A 205 -1.61 4.13 -9.08
N TYR A 206 -2.45 3.72 -10.01
CA TYR A 206 -3.60 4.45 -10.52
C TYR A 206 -4.86 3.62 -10.33
N ALA A 207 -5.77 4.06 -9.44
CA ALA A 207 -7.04 3.38 -9.19
C ALA A 207 -7.96 3.46 -10.43
N LEU A 208 -8.55 2.35 -10.81
CA LEU A 208 -9.50 2.26 -11.93
C LEU A 208 -10.95 2.34 -11.48
N ASN A 209 -11.24 2.06 -10.22
CA ASN A 209 -12.56 2.21 -9.63
C ASN A 209 -12.58 3.24 -8.49
N PRO A 210 -13.75 3.82 -8.17
CA PRO A 210 -13.92 4.70 -7.02
C PRO A 210 -13.68 3.97 -5.69
N MET A 211 -13.32 4.72 -4.66
CA MET A 211 -13.20 4.22 -3.29
C MET A 211 -14.54 3.93 -2.64
N PHE A 212 -15.60 4.60 -3.10
CA PHE A 212 -16.95 4.49 -2.57
C PHE A 212 -17.88 3.80 -3.54
N ASN A 213 -18.89 3.15 -3.00
CA ASN A 213 -19.96 2.53 -3.77
C ASN A 213 -20.79 3.58 -4.53
N ASP A 214 -21.51 3.15 -5.55
CA ASP A 214 -22.26 4.01 -6.47
C ASP A 214 -23.42 4.77 -5.82
N ASP A 215 -23.94 4.26 -4.73
CA ASP A 215 -25.05 4.82 -3.95
C ASP A 215 -24.63 5.90 -2.96
N VAL A 216 -23.32 6.00 -2.67
CA VAL A 216 -22.78 6.98 -1.71
C VAL A 216 -22.80 8.39 -2.29
N LYS A 217 -23.50 9.29 -1.59
CA LYS A 217 -23.68 10.69 -1.98
C LYS A 217 -23.42 11.64 -0.82
N THR A 218 -23.04 12.88 -1.16
CA THR A 218 -22.96 13.95 -0.18
C THR A 218 -24.34 14.32 0.35
N ALA A 219 -24.50 14.46 1.67
CA ALA A 219 -25.81 14.62 2.32
C ALA A 219 -26.54 15.91 1.88
N LEU A 220 -25.85 17.03 1.66
CA LEU A 220 -26.48 18.31 1.32
C LEU A 220 -26.78 18.46 -0.18
N LYS A 221 -25.86 18.02 -1.05
CA LYS A 221 -25.97 18.24 -2.50
C LYS A 221 -26.47 17.04 -3.26
N GLY A 222 -26.48 15.85 -2.64
CA GLY A 222 -26.82 14.59 -3.31
C GLY A 222 -25.84 14.20 -4.42
N GLU A 223 -24.63 14.81 -4.44
CA GLU A 223 -23.60 14.54 -5.42
C GLU A 223 -22.91 13.21 -5.09
N ARG A 224 -22.74 12.35 -6.09
CA ARG A 224 -22.07 11.06 -5.95
C ARG A 224 -20.57 11.24 -5.61
N ILE A 225 -20.06 10.39 -4.74
CA ILE A 225 -18.65 10.44 -4.32
C ILE A 225 -17.83 9.47 -5.18
N GLU A 226 -17.29 9.96 -6.30
CA GLU A 226 -16.49 9.17 -7.24
C GLU A 226 -14.98 9.21 -6.97
N MET A 227 -14.59 9.56 -5.74
CA MET A 227 -13.17 9.69 -5.38
C MET A 227 -12.38 8.43 -5.69
N SER A 228 -11.22 8.63 -6.31
CA SER A 228 -10.24 7.57 -6.61
C SER A 228 -8.85 7.99 -6.12
N ALA A 229 -7.91 7.07 -6.04
CA ALA A 229 -6.55 7.36 -5.58
C ALA A 229 -5.51 7.20 -6.69
N ILE A 230 -4.55 8.12 -6.71
CA ILE A 230 -3.24 7.93 -7.33
C ILE A 230 -2.22 7.85 -6.18
N LYS A 231 -1.38 6.82 -6.18
CA LYS A 231 -0.33 6.66 -5.17
C LYS A 231 1.03 6.79 -5.84
N LEU A 232 1.85 7.71 -5.35
CA LEU A 232 3.20 7.97 -5.86
C LEU A 232 4.22 7.74 -4.76
N GLY A 233 5.30 7.02 -5.04
CA GLY A 233 6.27 6.75 -3.98
C GLY A 233 7.47 5.92 -4.40
N LEU A 234 8.00 5.21 -3.42
CA LEU A 234 9.15 4.32 -3.57
C LEU A 234 8.74 2.90 -3.20
N ILE A 235 9.27 1.94 -3.93
CA ILE A 235 9.14 0.52 -3.62
C ILE A 235 10.52 -0.13 -3.62
N PHE A 236 10.76 -0.96 -2.62
CA PHE A 236 12.00 -1.69 -2.40
C PHE A 236 11.73 -3.17 -2.56
N TYR A 237 12.50 -3.82 -3.43
CA TYR A 237 12.45 -5.26 -3.62
C TYR A 237 13.66 -5.89 -2.96
N ILE A 238 13.39 -6.85 -2.07
CA ILE A 238 14.37 -7.54 -1.23
C ILE A 238 14.31 -9.02 -1.60
N LEU A 239 15.45 -9.58 -1.99
CA LEU A 239 15.63 -11.00 -2.31
C LEU A 239 15.82 -11.82 -1.06
#